data_a0f9645bc5f51be7db487dbe6e3e1d00
#
_entry.id   a0f9645bc5f51be7db487dbe6e3e1d00
#
_cell.length_a   1.000
_cell.length_b   1.000
_cell.length_c   1.000
_cell.angle_alpha   90.00
_cell.angle_beta   90.00
_cell.angle_gamma   90.00
#
_symmetry.space_group_name_H-M   'P 1'
#
loop_
_entity.id
_entity.type
_entity.pdbx_description
1 polymer ?
#
loop_
_entity_poly.entity_id
_entity_poly.type
_entity_poly.pdbx_seq_one_letter_code
_entity_poly.pdbx_strand_id
1 'polypeptide(L)'
;MLRHPEVCIECGHCVDVCPTGAYTHTDFPAESIHEIKRDILPSAESLMELIRSRRSNRTITTTPIPQRSLDMILEAARYAPTAQNSRQVHLHLITRDIELQEVEAATINYFMRLARFMLFPPVKLVMRPFLRKLYDEVPALMAMNEQFKQGQRPCICNCTALLILSAPTGYSFGSQDCNLAYQNASLMAESLGVSQIYMGFVQTAMFMMGCKRAAKVLGIPKGHKAFAIMGLGMPALKYAKYTAR
;
A
#
# COMPACT_ATOMS: atom_id res chain seq x y z
N MET A 1 16.40 3.90 36.22
CA MET A 1 16.29 2.47 35.96
C MET A 1 14.81 2.14 35.76
N LEU A 2 14.46 1.43 34.68
CA LEU A 2 13.09 0.97 34.45
C LEU A 2 12.68 0.01 35.59
N ARG A 3 11.48 0.18 36.15
CA ARG A 3 10.97 -0.72 37.19
C ARG A 3 10.69 -2.14 36.69
N HIS A 4 10.34 -2.26 35.41
CA HIS A 4 9.93 -3.49 34.73
C HIS A 4 10.53 -3.54 33.33
N PRO A 5 11.84 -3.83 33.19
CA PRO A 5 12.51 -3.91 31.89
C PRO A 5 11.93 -5.02 31.00
N GLU A 6 11.37 -6.08 31.60
CA GLU A 6 10.77 -7.21 30.90
C GLU A 6 9.51 -6.89 30.11
N VAL A 7 8.86 -5.74 30.39
CA VAL A 7 7.68 -5.27 29.64
C VAL A 7 8.01 -4.11 28.68
N CYS A 8 9.29 -3.81 28.49
CA CYS A 8 9.72 -2.76 27.57
C CYS A 8 9.38 -3.15 26.13
N ILE A 9 8.67 -2.29 25.42
CA ILE A 9 8.31 -2.45 24.01
C ILE A 9 9.22 -1.64 23.07
N GLU A 10 10.36 -1.17 23.53
CA GLU A 10 11.36 -0.42 22.76
C GLU A 10 10.76 0.79 22.00
N CYS A 11 9.82 1.51 22.63
CA CYS A 11 9.10 2.62 21.96
C CYS A 11 9.87 3.96 21.94
N GLY A 12 11.03 4.06 22.61
CA GLY A 12 11.85 5.28 22.68
C GLY A 12 11.32 6.38 23.63
N HIS A 13 10.10 6.27 24.15
CA HIS A 13 9.42 7.33 24.89
C HIS A 13 10.23 7.93 26.04
N CYS A 14 10.93 7.10 26.81
CA CYS A 14 11.77 7.53 27.93
C CYS A 14 12.97 8.37 27.48
N VAL A 15 13.53 8.06 26.32
CA VAL A 15 14.64 8.80 25.70
C VAL A 15 14.15 10.09 25.07
N ASP A 16 13.10 10.03 24.29
CA ASP A 16 12.57 11.14 23.51
C ASP A 16 11.97 12.27 24.36
N VAL A 17 11.45 11.94 25.55
CA VAL A 17 10.84 12.92 26.47
C VAL A 17 11.89 13.58 27.39
N CYS A 18 13.10 13.04 27.49
CA CYS A 18 14.11 13.52 28.45
C CYS A 18 14.79 14.81 27.97
N PRO A 19 14.59 15.97 28.60
CA PRO A 19 15.15 17.23 28.13
C PRO A 19 16.66 17.35 28.38
N THR A 20 17.23 16.51 29.25
CA THR A 20 18.63 16.54 29.64
C THR A 20 19.45 15.41 29.03
N GLY A 21 18.83 14.50 28.26
CA GLY A 21 19.51 13.31 27.72
C GLY A 21 19.99 12.32 28.79
N ALA A 22 19.41 12.38 30.01
CA ALA A 22 19.84 11.52 31.13
C ALA A 22 19.43 10.04 30.97
N TYR A 23 18.45 9.76 30.11
CA TYR A 23 18.05 8.37 29.78
C TYR A 23 18.78 7.89 28.54
N THR A 24 19.44 6.76 28.69
CA THR A 24 20.07 6.03 27.59
C THR A 24 19.41 4.67 27.43
N HIS A 25 19.37 4.17 26.22
CA HIS A 25 18.82 2.84 25.91
C HIS A 25 19.72 2.16 24.88
N THR A 26 19.98 0.87 25.05
CA THR A 26 20.88 0.10 24.17
C THR A 26 20.44 0.09 22.72
N ASP A 27 19.13 0.09 22.48
CA ASP A 27 18.55 0.05 21.12
C ASP A 27 18.39 1.43 20.48
N PHE A 28 18.69 2.51 21.22
CA PHE A 28 18.66 3.89 20.72
C PHE A 28 20.02 4.57 20.95
N PRO A 29 21.01 4.31 20.07
CA PRO A 29 22.29 4.98 20.13
C PRO A 29 22.12 6.49 19.86
N ALA A 30 22.99 7.32 20.41
CA ALA A 30 22.87 8.77 20.38
C ALA A 30 22.68 9.36 18.98
N GLU A 31 23.33 8.75 17.99
CA GLU A 31 23.20 9.13 16.57
C GLU A 31 21.83 8.86 15.97
N SER A 32 21.00 8.03 16.60
CA SER A 32 19.62 7.75 16.16
C SER A 32 18.59 8.69 16.79
N ILE A 33 19.01 9.53 17.74
CA ILE A 33 18.14 10.45 18.46
C ILE A 33 18.21 11.81 17.80
N HIS A 34 17.10 12.31 17.28
CA HIS A 34 17.02 13.58 16.56
C HIS A 34 16.01 14.54 17.20
N GLU A 35 16.36 15.81 17.24
CA GLU A 35 15.42 16.85 17.70
C GLU A 35 14.31 17.09 16.69
N ILE A 36 13.08 17.25 17.19
CA ILE A 36 11.93 17.60 16.37
C ILE A 36 12.05 19.07 15.96
N LYS A 37 12.16 19.31 14.66
CA LYS A 37 12.18 20.66 14.06
C LYS A 37 10.77 21.24 14.01
N ARG A 38 10.34 21.88 15.10
CA ARG A 38 8.97 22.37 15.26
C ARG A 38 8.60 23.49 14.30
N ASP A 39 9.58 24.24 13.82
CA ASP A 39 9.46 25.34 12.87
C ASP A 39 9.02 24.92 11.47
N ILE A 40 9.27 23.67 11.09
CA ILE A 40 8.86 23.12 9.78
C ILE A 40 7.63 22.20 9.88
N LEU A 41 7.01 22.05 11.06
CA LEU A 41 5.78 21.29 11.16
C LEU A 41 4.64 22.04 10.42
N PRO A 42 3.80 21.32 9.64
CA PRO A 42 2.68 21.95 8.96
C PRO A 42 1.65 22.50 9.95
N SER A 43 1.01 23.61 9.61
CA SER A 43 -0.17 24.06 10.36
C SER A 43 -1.33 23.08 10.22
N ALA A 44 -2.32 23.16 11.11
CA ALA A 44 -3.52 22.31 11.00
C ALA A 44 -4.24 22.50 9.66
N GLU A 45 -4.28 23.75 9.16
CA GLU A 45 -4.89 24.08 7.87
C GLU A 45 -4.11 23.45 6.70
N SER A 46 -2.78 23.55 6.72
CA SER A 46 -1.92 22.96 5.69
C SER A 46 -2.05 21.44 5.67
N LEU A 47 -2.06 20.81 6.84
CA LEU A 47 -2.25 19.36 6.95
C LEU A 47 -3.64 18.94 6.43
N MET A 48 -4.69 19.69 6.79
CA MET A 48 -6.06 19.41 6.35
C MET A 48 -6.20 19.56 4.83
N GLU A 49 -5.54 20.55 4.23
CA GLU A 49 -5.56 20.74 2.76
C GLU A 49 -4.85 19.58 2.04
N LEU A 50 -3.72 19.10 2.56
CA LEU A 50 -3.05 17.89 2.05
C LEU A 50 -3.97 16.65 2.12
N ILE A 51 -4.70 16.48 3.23
CA ILE A 51 -5.66 15.38 3.40
C ILE A 51 -6.81 15.48 2.39
N ARG A 52 -7.30 16.69 2.11
CA ARG A 52 -8.40 16.95 1.16
C ARG A 52 -7.96 16.79 -0.29
N SER A 53 -6.74 17.19 -0.63
CA SER A 53 -6.19 17.10 -2.00
C SER A 53 -5.94 15.66 -2.43
N ARG A 54 -5.56 14.79 -1.49
CA ARG A 54 -5.19 13.39 -1.76
C ARG A 54 -6.33 12.61 -2.44
N ARG A 55 -6.06 12.11 -3.63
CA ARG A 55 -7.01 11.33 -4.44
C ARG A 55 -6.35 10.09 -5.03
N SER A 56 -7.15 9.07 -5.34
CA SER A 56 -6.71 7.96 -6.20
C SER A 56 -6.69 8.40 -7.66
N ASN A 57 -5.57 8.98 -8.09
CA ASN A 57 -5.41 9.44 -9.47
C ASN A 57 -4.93 8.29 -10.35
N ARG A 58 -5.81 7.82 -11.26
CA ARG A 58 -5.57 6.67 -12.15
C ARG A 58 -5.01 7.05 -13.51
N THR A 59 -4.81 8.35 -13.77
CA THR A 59 -4.26 8.85 -15.03
C THR A 59 -2.77 9.14 -14.82
N ILE A 60 -1.95 8.15 -15.17
CA ILE A 60 -0.52 8.09 -14.87
C ILE A 60 0.26 8.15 -16.18
N THR A 61 1.40 8.86 -16.18
CA THR A 61 2.36 8.88 -17.28
C THR A 61 3.35 7.74 -17.18
N THR A 62 4.12 7.51 -18.25
CA THR A 62 5.24 6.56 -18.25
C THR A 62 6.52 7.14 -17.63
N THR A 63 6.49 8.38 -17.17
CA THR A 63 7.65 9.04 -16.54
C THR A 63 8.03 8.31 -15.25
N PRO A 64 9.28 7.93 -15.05
CA PRO A 64 9.75 7.32 -13.82
C PRO A 64 9.59 8.27 -12.62
N ILE A 65 9.25 7.71 -11.46
CA ILE A 65 9.22 8.46 -10.21
C ILE A 65 10.68 8.72 -9.77
N PRO A 66 11.05 9.95 -9.37
CA PRO A 66 12.39 10.22 -8.84
C PRO A 66 12.70 9.32 -7.63
N GLN A 67 13.91 8.76 -7.57
CA GLN A 67 14.32 7.85 -6.49
C GLN A 67 14.14 8.49 -5.12
N ARG A 68 14.56 9.77 -4.96
CA ARG A 68 14.35 10.52 -3.72
C ARG A 68 12.88 10.54 -3.26
N SER A 69 11.94 10.65 -4.19
CA SER A 69 10.51 10.62 -3.85
C SER A 69 10.07 9.25 -3.36
N LEU A 70 10.56 8.17 -4.00
CA LEU A 70 10.30 6.80 -3.54
C LEU A 70 10.88 6.57 -2.14
N ASP A 71 12.10 7.02 -1.88
CA ASP A 71 12.76 6.88 -0.58
C ASP A 71 11.97 7.60 0.53
N MET A 72 11.51 8.83 0.28
CA MET A 72 10.67 9.58 1.24
C MET A 72 9.31 8.91 1.48
N ILE A 73 8.69 8.32 0.47
CA ILE A 73 7.42 7.58 0.61
C ILE A 73 7.64 6.34 1.48
N LEU A 74 8.73 5.61 1.26
CA LEU A 74 9.08 4.43 2.06
C LEU A 74 9.41 4.82 3.51
N GLU A 75 10.14 5.90 3.70
CA GLU A 75 10.46 6.42 5.03
C GLU A 75 9.18 6.81 5.78
N ALA A 76 8.27 7.55 5.17
CA ALA A 76 6.98 7.90 5.77
C ALA A 76 6.17 6.66 6.20
N ALA A 77 6.18 5.59 5.38
CA ALA A 77 5.55 4.33 5.75
C ALA A 77 6.18 3.69 7.00
N ARG A 78 7.50 3.78 7.17
CA ARG A 78 8.22 3.23 8.33
C ARG A 78 7.91 3.94 9.65
N TYR A 79 7.53 5.22 9.58
CA TYR A 79 7.13 6.00 10.76
C TYR A 79 5.67 5.77 11.18
N ALA A 80 4.94 4.88 10.53
CA ALA A 80 3.60 4.52 10.98
C ALA A 80 3.65 3.78 12.33
N PRO A 81 2.72 4.07 13.26
CA PRO A 81 2.64 3.32 14.50
C PRO A 81 2.28 1.86 14.24
N THR A 82 2.80 0.97 15.07
CA THR A 82 2.47 -0.46 15.06
C THR A 82 2.01 -0.90 16.45
N ALA A 83 1.12 -1.89 16.51
CA ALA A 83 0.65 -2.42 17.78
C ALA A 83 1.85 -2.91 18.60
N GLN A 84 1.93 -2.48 19.87
CA GLN A 84 3.03 -2.79 20.78
C GLN A 84 4.44 -2.44 20.25
N ASN A 85 4.52 -1.46 19.33
CA ASN A 85 5.75 -1.10 18.64
C ASN A 85 6.46 -2.29 17.94
N SER A 86 5.66 -3.25 17.44
CA SER A 86 6.15 -4.54 16.93
C SER A 86 7.00 -4.44 15.66
N ARG A 87 6.86 -3.34 14.89
CA ARG A 87 7.59 -3.06 13.64
C ARG A 87 7.56 -4.22 12.62
N GLN A 88 6.47 -5.01 12.60
CA GLN A 88 6.35 -6.20 11.76
C GLN A 88 5.84 -5.91 10.34
N VAL A 89 5.64 -4.64 9.98
CA VAL A 89 5.28 -4.28 8.61
C VAL A 89 6.50 -4.36 7.71
N HIS A 90 6.43 -5.23 6.70
CA HIS A 90 7.44 -5.35 5.67
C HIS A 90 7.00 -4.57 4.44
N LEU A 91 7.87 -3.68 3.97
CA LEU A 91 7.69 -2.86 2.77
C LEU A 91 8.48 -3.48 1.62
N HIS A 92 7.82 -3.79 0.52
CA HIS A 92 8.46 -4.25 -0.71
C HIS A 92 8.06 -3.37 -1.88
N LEU A 93 9.04 -2.75 -2.53
CA LEU A 93 8.84 -1.85 -3.66
C LEU A 93 9.19 -2.57 -4.97
N ILE A 94 8.23 -2.67 -5.87
CA ILE A 94 8.39 -3.21 -7.23
C ILE A 94 8.46 -2.02 -8.18
N THR A 95 9.58 -1.89 -8.93
CA THR A 95 9.78 -0.86 -9.95
C THR A 95 10.20 -1.45 -11.30
N ARG A 96 10.60 -2.73 -11.32
CA ARG A 96 11.01 -3.39 -12.56
C ARG A 96 9.79 -3.73 -13.41
N ASP A 97 9.83 -3.36 -14.68
CA ASP A 97 8.71 -3.54 -15.60
C ASP A 97 8.26 -5.00 -15.72
N ILE A 98 9.21 -5.93 -15.72
CA ILE A 98 8.91 -7.37 -15.78
C ILE A 98 8.08 -7.84 -14.57
N GLU A 99 8.39 -7.36 -13.37
CA GLU A 99 7.66 -7.73 -12.17
C GLU A 99 6.27 -7.10 -12.14
N LEU A 100 6.15 -5.83 -12.59
CA LEU A 100 4.85 -5.17 -12.75
C LEU A 100 3.95 -5.93 -13.73
N GLN A 101 4.55 -6.43 -14.83
CA GLN A 101 3.86 -7.25 -15.82
C GLN A 101 3.42 -8.61 -15.23
N GLU A 102 4.24 -9.23 -14.39
CA GLU A 102 3.89 -10.48 -13.69
C GLU A 102 2.73 -10.30 -12.73
N VAL A 103 2.70 -9.20 -11.97
CA VAL A 103 1.58 -8.86 -11.07
C VAL A 103 0.30 -8.61 -11.87
N GLU A 104 0.38 -7.86 -12.96
CA GLU A 104 -0.74 -7.61 -13.88
C GLU A 104 -1.27 -8.93 -14.44
N ALA A 105 -0.38 -9.75 -15.04
CA ALA A 105 -0.75 -11.03 -15.65
C ALA A 105 -1.38 -12.00 -14.63
N ALA A 106 -0.84 -12.08 -13.41
CA ALA A 106 -1.40 -12.92 -12.36
C ALA A 106 -2.81 -12.45 -11.97
N THR A 107 -3.00 -11.14 -11.87
CA THR A 107 -4.27 -10.52 -11.48
C THR A 107 -5.32 -10.75 -12.55
N ILE A 108 -5.06 -10.40 -13.81
CA ILE A 108 -6.02 -10.56 -14.90
C ILE A 108 -6.38 -12.03 -15.12
N ASN A 109 -5.38 -12.93 -15.08
CA ASN A 109 -5.61 -14.36 -15.23
C ASN A 109 -6.49 -14.94 -14.11
N TYR A 110 -6.37 -14.43 -12.88
CA TYR A 110 -7.27 -14.81 -11.79
C TYR A 110 -8.72 -14.42 -12.11
N PHE A 111 -8.95 -13.16 -12.48
CA PHE A 111 -10.31 -12.69 -12.78
C PHE A 111 -10.89 -13.35 -14.03
N MET A 112 -10.08 -13.64 -15.04
CA MET A 112 -10.55 -14.36 -16.24
C MET A 112 -10.96 -15.81 -15.94
N ARG A 113 -10.28 -16.49 -15.02
CA ARG A 113 -10.73 -17.83 -14.57
C ARG A 113 -12.04 -17.73 -13.81
N LEU A 114 -12.17 -16.75 -12.92
CA LEU A 114 -13.39 -16.49 -12.18
C LEU A 114 -14.57 -16.16 -13.13
N ALA A 115 -14.35 -15.27 -14.09
CA ALA A 115 -15.35 -14.92 -15.09
C ALA A 115 -15.80 -16.12 -15.93
N ARG A 116 -14.86 -16.96 -16.40
CA ARG A 116 -15.19 -18.19 -17.14
C ARG A 116 -16.01 -19.15 -16.29
N PHE A 117 -15.66 -19.35 -15.02
CA PHE A 117 -16.43 -20.17 -14.09
C PHE A 117 -17.84 -19.62 -13.91
N MET A 118 -17.99 -18.33 -13.68
CA MET A 118 -19.29 -17.66 -13.50
C MET A 118 -20.16 -17.77 -14.76
N LEU A 119 -19.57 -17.67 -15.95
CA LEU A 119 -20.28 -17.75 -17.24
C LEU A 119 -20.63 -19.17 -17.64
N PHE A 120 -20.12 -20.20 -16.98
CA PHE A 120 -20.48 -21.58 -17.23
C PHE A 120 -22.00 -21.79 -17.01
N PRO A 121 -22.76 -22.30 -18.01
CA PRO A 121 -24.23 -22.22 -17.99
C PRO A 121 -24.92 -22.72 -16.72
N PRO A 122 -24.57 -23.88 -16.15
CA PRO A 122 -25.19 -24.35 -14.90
C PRO A 122 -24.91 -23.40 -13.72
N VAL A 123 -23.69 -22.90 -13.60
CA VAL A 123 -23.27 -21.98 -12.54
C VAL A 123 -24.01 -20.66 -12.69
N LYS A 124 -24.08 -20.13 -13.91
CA LYS A 124 -24.79 -18.89 -14.21
C LYS A 124 -26.27 -18.97 -13.88
N LEU A 125 -26.92 -20.09 -14.19
CA LEU A 125 -28.33 -20.30 -13.91
C LEU A 125 -28.63 -20.24 -12.40
N VAL A 126 -27.78 -20.88 -11.59
CA VAL A 126 -27.97 -20.96 -10.13
C VAL A 126 -27.49 -19.69 -9.41
N MET A 127 -26.32 -19.14 -9.76
CA MET A 127 -25.69 -18.08 -8.98
C MET A 127 -26.12 -16.67 -9.39
N ARG A 128 -26.51 -16.43 -10.65
CA ARG A 128 -26.86 -15.09 -11.13
C ARG A 128 -27.96 -14.40 -10.32
N PRO A 129 -29.03 -15.06 -9.87
CA PRO A 129 -30.06 -14.42 -9.05
C PRO A 129 -29.54 -13.86 -7.74
N PHE A 130 -28.54 -14.51 -7.12
CA PHE A 130 -27.96 -14.15 -5.83
C PHE A 130 -26.77 -13.17 -5.94
N LEU A 131 -26.01 -13.22 -7.06
CA LEU A 131 -24.79 -12.46 -7.26
C LEU A 131 -24.89 -11.49 -8.46
N ARG A 132 -26.05 -10.88 -8.66
CA ARG A 132 -26.35 -10.03 -9.82
C ARG A 132 -25.30 -8.95 -10.04
N LYS A 133 -24.92 -8.20 -8.99
CA LYS A 133 -23.90 -7.14 -9.08
C LYS A 133 -22.54 -7.66 -9.60
N LEU A 134 -22.13 -8.85 -9.17
CA LEU A 134 -20.88 -9.45 -9.61
C LEU A 134 -20.94 -9.84 -11.11
N TYR A 135 -22.09 -10.32 -11.58
CA TYR A 135 -22.31 -10.60 -13.00
C TYR A 135 -22.34 -9.35 -13.87
N ASP A 136 -22.81 -8.23 -13.33
CA ASP A 136 -22.83 -6.95 -14.03
C ASP A 136 -21.42 -6.37 -14.24
N GLU A 137 -20.41 -6.81 -13.44
CA GLU A 137 -19.00 -6.42 -13.59
C GLU A 137 -18.23 -7.26 -14.64
N VAL A 138 -18.76 -8.41 -15.05
CA VAL A 138 -18.05 -9.31 -16.00
C VAL A 138 -17.70 -8.62 -17.33
N PRO A 139 -18.54 -7.80 -17.96
CA PRO A 139 -18.16 -7.10 -19.19
C PRO A 139 -16.96 -6.16 -19.00
N ALA A 140 -16.86 -5.47 -17.87
CA ALA A 140 -15.71 -4.63 -17.56
C ALA A 140 -14.43 -5.43 -17.42
N LEU A 141 -14.49 -6.61 -16.75
CA LEU A 141 -13.35 -7.53 -16.65
C LEU A 141 -12.91 -8.04 -18.03
N MET A 142 -13.86 -8.32 -18.94
CA MET A 142 -13.52 -8.73 -20.32
C MET A 142 -12.83 -7.61 -21.08
N ALA A 143 -13.29 -6.37 -20.94
CA ALA A 143 -12.66 -5.20 -21.56
C ALA A 143 -11.23 -4.99 -21.02
N MET A 144 -11.00 -5.16 -19.71
CA MET A 144 -9.65 -5.11 -19.13
C MET A 144 -8.73 -6.20 -19.70
N ASN A 145 -9.26 -7.39 -19.95
CA ASN A 145 -8.48 -8.46 -20.57
C ASN A 145 -8.07 -8.14 -22.02
N GLU A 146 -8.93 -7.48 -22.80
CA GLU A 146 -8.56 -7.01 -24.14
C GLU A 146 -7.48 -5.91 -24.10
N GLN A 147 -7.58 -4.97 -23.16
CA GLN A 147 -6.53 -3.97 -22.92
C GLN A 147 -5.19 -4.63 -22.54
N PHE A 148 -5.23 -5.65 -21.68
CA PHE A 148 -4.03 -6.43 -21.33
C PHE A 148 -3.39 -7.12 -22.55
N LYS A 149 -4.18 -7.71 -23.44
CA LYS A 149 -3.70 -8.30 -24.71
C LYS A 149 -3.04 -7.28 -25.63
N GLN A 150 -3.45 -6.00 -25.53
CA GLN A 150 -2.86 -4.87 -26.25
C GLN A 150 -1.61 -4.31 -25.57
N GLY A 151 -1.09 -4.97 -24.53
CA GLY A 151 0.12 -4.56 -23.80
C GLY A 151 -0.11 -3.50 -22.72
N GLN A 152 -1.36 -3.14 -22.40
CA GLN A 152 -1.68 -2.26 -21.30
C GLN A 152 -1.72 -3.03 -19.96
N ARG A 153 -1.68 -2.28 -18.85
CA ARG A 153 -1.75 -2.85 -17.49
C ARG A 153 -2.95 -2.27 -16.72
N PRO A 154 -4.18 -2.63 -17.11
CA PRO A 154 -5.39 -2.03 -16.54
C PRO A 154 -5.60 -2.35 -15.05
N CYS A 155 -5.20 -3.54 -14.57
CA CYS A 155 -5.38 -3.91 -13.17
C CYS A 155 -4.52 -3.07 -12.22
N ILE A 156 -3.31 -2.67 -12.67
CA ILE A 156 -2.42 -1.79 -11.92
C ILE A 156 -2.48 -0.33 -12.44
N CYS A 157 -3.48 0.03 -13.27
CA CYS A 157 -3.67 1.38 -13.80
C CYS A 157 -2.40 1.97 -14.46
N ASN A 158 -1.61 1.16 -15.15
CA ASN A 158 -0.31 1.51 -15.73
C ASN A 158 0.68 2.17 -14.76
N CYS A 159 0.57 1.89 -13.46
CA CYS A 159 1.53 2.36 -12.46
C CYS A 159 2.96 1.96 -12.81
N THR A 160 3.90 2.86 -12.50
CA THR A 160 5.34 2.65 -12.73
C THR A 160 6.04 2.06 -11.49
N ALA A 161 5.35 2.01 -10.36
CA ALA A 161 5.81 1.29 -9.17
C ALA A 161 4.62 0.75 -8.35
N LEU A 162 4.86 -0.35 -7.62
CA LEU A 162 3.93 -0.89 -6.61
C LEU A 162 4.64 -0.99 -5.27
N LEU A 163 4.06 -0.40 -4.24
CA LEU A 163 4.49 -0.60 -2.85
C LEU A 163 3.58 -1.62 -2.19
N ILE A 164 4.14 -2.74 -1.81
CA ILE A 164 3.47 -3.85 -1.14
C ILE A 164 3.73 -3.75 0.36
N LEU A 165 2.66 -3.67 1.14
CA LEU A 165 2.73 -3.65 2.60
C LEU A 165 2.22 -4.99 3.13
N SER A 166 3.11 -5.73 3.76
CA SER A 166 2.84 -7.10 4.21
C SER A 166 3.29 -7.30 5.65
N ALA A 167 2.68 -8.28 6.30
CA ALA A 167 3.07 -8.72 7.64
C ALA A 167 2.93 -10.24 7.75
N PRO A 168 3.54 -10.88 8.77
CA PRO A 168 3.38 -12.31 9.02
C PRO A 168 1.92 -12.72 9.14
N THR A 169 1.55 -13.87 8.57
CA THR A 169 0.16 -14.35 8.55
C THR A 169 -0.43 -14.59 9.93
N GLY A 170 0.40 -14.89 10.93
CA GLY A 170 0.00 -15.06 12.32
C GLY A 170 -0.06 -13.76 13.15
N TYR A 171 0.31 -12.62 12.57
CA TYR A 171 0.30 -11.35 13.28
C TYR A 171 -1.09 -10.71 13.24
N SER A 172 -1.74 -10.63 14.41
CA SER A 172 -3.15 -10.21 14.52
C SER A 172 -3.42 -8.78 14.06
N PHE A 173 -2.45 -7.87 14.20
CA PHE A 173 -2.58 -6.45 13.83
C PHE A 173 -2.02 -6.13 12.43
N GLY A 174 -1.63 -7.14 11.66
CA GLY A 174 -1.00 -6.94 10.34
C GLY A 174 -1.82 -6.09 9.38
N SER A 175 -3.16 -6.23 9.40
CA SER A 175 -4.05 -5.42 8.57
C SER A 175 -4.06 -3.95 8.98
N GLN A 176 -4.16 -3.66 10.28
CA GLN A 176 -4.22 -2.32 10.83
C GLN A 176 -2.90 -1.59 10.58
N ASP A 177 -1.78 -2.20 10.97
CA ASP A 177 -0.45 -1.61 10.87
C ASP A 177 -0.05 -1.35 9.42
N CYS A 178 -0.32 -2.29 8.50
CA CYS A 178 -0.07 -2.10 7.07
C CYS A 178 -0.91 -0.95 6.48
N ASN A 179 -2.17 -0.77 6.93
CA ASN A 179 -3.01 0.31 6.44
C ASN A 179 -2.63 1.68 7.04
N LEU A 180 -2.12 1.72 8.28
CA LEU A 180 -1.53 2.94 8.85
C LEU A 180 -0.27 3.35 8.07
N ALA A 181 0.61 2.40 7.79
CA ALA A 181 1.79 2.64 6.96
C ALA A 181 1.42 3.08 5.53
N TYR A 182 0.38 2.45 4.93
CA TYR A 182 -0.18 2.90 3.66
C TYR A 182 -0.63 4.35 3.71
N GLN A 183 -1.36 4.77 4.76
CA GLN A 183 -1.88 6.12 4.86
C GLN A 183 -0.77 7.17 4.96
N ASN A 184 0.29 6.91 5.75
CA ASN A 184 1.45 7.78 5.81
C ASN A 184 2.13 7.90 4.43
N ALA A 185 2.40 6.79 3.76
CA ALA A 185 2.95 6.76 2.41
C ALA A 185 2.08 7.52 1.40
N SER A 186 0.75 7.40 1.52
CA SER A 186 -0.22 8.06 0.64
C SER A 186 -0.19 9.60 0.78
N LEU A 187 -0.08 10.12 2.00
CA LEU A 187 0.03 11.55 2.25
C LEU A 187 1.38 12.10 1.77
N MET A 188 2.46 11.34 2.01
CA MET A 188 3.79 11.70 1.51
C MET A 188 3.83 11.71 -0.02
N ALA A 189 3.24 10.72 -0.69
CA ALA A 189 3.15 10.68 -2.15
C ALA A 189 2.42 11.93 -2.70
N GLU A 190 1.28 12.29 -2.10
CA GLU A 190 0.52 13.49 -2.49
C GLU A 190 1.36 14.76 -2.33
N SER A 191 2.07 14.93 -1.20
CA SER A 191 2.92 16.12 -0.95
C SER A 191 4.08 16.24 -1.95
N LEU A 192 4.56 15.11 -2.47
CA LEU A 192 5.62 15.04 -3.49
C LEU A 192 5.08 15.16 -4.93
N GLY A 193 3.77 15.29 -5.11
CA GLY A 193 3.14 15.31 -6.42
C GLY A 193 3.18 13.96 -7.16
N VAL A 194 3.31 12.85 -6.42
CA VAL A 194 3.26 11.49 -6.94
C VAL A 194 1.83 10.96 -6.78
N SER A 195 1.25 10.46 -7.87
CA SER A 195 -0.05 9.77 -7.82
C SER A 195 0.05 8.48 -7.03
N GLN A 196 -0.96 8.24 -6.22
CA GLN A 196 -1.11 6.99 -5.49
C GLN A 196 -2.52 6.40 -5.68
N ILE A 197 -2.61 5.08 -5.71
CA ILE A 197 -3.87 4.34 -5.90
C ILE A 197 -3.88 3.13 -4.98
N TYR A 198 -4.98 2.91 -4.25
CA TYR A 198 -5.19 1.65 -3.54
C TYR A 198 -5.55 0.55 -4.55
N MET A 199 -4.71 -0.47 -4.66
CA MET A 199 -4.81 -1.54 -5.66
C MET A 199 -5.80 -2.63 -5.23
N GLY A 200 -7.08 -2.29 -5.10
CA GLY A 200 -8.12 -3.21 -4.65
C GLY A 200 -8.26 -4.47 -5.51
N PHE A 201 -8.14 -4.37 -6.83
CA PHE A 201 -8.17 -5.52 -7.75
C PHE A 201 -7.01 -6.48 -7.48
N VAL A 202 -5.78 -5.95 -7.43
CA VAL A 202 -4.59 -6.75 -7.13
C VAL A 202 -4.71 -7.38 -5.75
N GLN A 203 -5.11 -6.58 -4.75
CA GLN A 203 -5.30 -7.05 -3.37
C GLN A 203 -6.28 -8.22 -3.30
N THR A 204 -7.44 -8.12 -3.97
CA THR A 204 -8.46 -9.18 -4.01
C THR A 204 -7.92 -10.43 -4.69
N ALA A 205 -7.29 -10.31 -5.85
CA ALA A 205 -6.73 -11.45 -6.57
C ALA A 205 -5.66 -12.17 -5.73
N MET A 206 -4.74 -11.41 -5.10
CA MET A 206 -3.67 -11.97 -4.27
C MET A 206 -4.23 -12.66 -3.02
N PHE A 207 -5.23 -12.07 -2.39
CA PHE A 207 -5.93 -12.69 -1.25
C PHE A 207 -6.53 -14.04 -1.62
N MET A 208 -7.24 -14.10 -2.75
CA MET A 208 -7.96 -15.29 -3.21
C MET A 208 -7.04 -16.39 -3.78
N MET A 209 -5.87 -16.01 -4.31
CA MET A 209 -4.87 -16.98 -4.79
C MET A 209 -4.16 -17.76 -3.68
N GLY A 210 -4.30 -17.33 -2.42
CA GLY A 210 -3.66 -17.90 -1.24
C GLY A 210 -2.22 -17.39 -1.01
N CYS A 211 -1.82 -17.34 0.26
CA CYS A 211 -0.61 -16.66 0.70
C CYS A 211 0.68 -17.09 -0.01
N LYS A 212 0.89 -18.39 -0.23
CA LYS A 212 2.12 -18.91 -0.87
C LYS A 212 2.29 -18.41 -2.31
N ARG A 213 1.21 -18.43 -3.09
CA ARG A 213 1.24 -17.98 -4.49
C ARG A 213 1.33 -16.47 -4.59
N ALA A 214 0.54 -15.77 -3.78
CA ALA A 214 0.58 -14.31 -3.68
C ALA A 214 1.97 -13.81 -3.30
N ALA A 215 2.62 -14.43 -2.29
CA ALA A 215 3.95 -14.07 -1.86
C ALA A 215 4.99 -14.21 -2.99
N LYS A 216 4.88 -15.26 -3.80
CA LYS A 216 5.76 -15.46 -4.97
C LYS A 216 5.56 -14.37 -6.02
N VAL A 217 4.31 -14.05 -6.36
CA VAL A 217 3.97 -13.03 -7.38
C VAL A 217 4.37 -11.63 -6.93
N LEU A 218 4.19 -11.33 -5.64
CA LEU A 218 4.47 -10.00 -5.08
C LEU A 218 5.91 -9.84 -4.57
N GLY A 219 6.76 -10.88 -4.62
CA GLY A 219 8.13 -10.81 -4.13
C GLY A 219 8.27 -10.62 -2.62
N ILE A 220 7.22 -10.93 -1.83
CA ILE A 220 7.25 -10.75 -0.36
C ILE A 220 7.73 -12.00 0.37
N PRO A 221 8.19 -11.91 1.63
CA PRO A 221 8.70 -13.06 2.38
C PRO A 221 7.69 -14.21 2.51
N LYS A 222 8.20 -15.45 2.53
CA LYS A 222 7.36 -16.62 2.83
C LYS A 222 6.72 -16.46 4.22
N GLY A 223 5.44 -16.83 4.34
CA GLY A 223 4.69 -16.67 5.57
C GLY A 223 4.10 -15.28 5.80
N HIS A 224 4.38 -14.32 4.91
CA HIS A 224 3.71 -13.03 4.91
C HIS A 224 2.43 -13.03 4.07
N LYS A 225 1.55 -12.10 4.39
CA LYS A 225 0.35 -11.75 3.64
C LYS A 225 0.39 -10.27 3.31
N ALA A 226 0.11 -9.91 2.07
CA ALA A 226 -0.07 -8.52 1.68
C ALA A 226 -1.42 -8.01 2.21
N PHE A 227 -1.39 -6.98 3.05
CA PHE A 227 -2.58 -6.36 3.62
C PHE A 227 -2.94 -5.03 2.96
N ALA A 228 -2.00 -4.38 2.30
CA ALA A 228 -2.26 -3.22 1.46
C ALA A 228 -1.28 -3.20 0.27
N ILE A 229 -1.76 -2.74 -0.88
CA ILE A 229 -0.95 -2.57 -2.10
C ILE A 229 -1.24 -1.19 -2.64
N MET A 230 -0.17 -0.39 -2.83
CA MET A 230 -0.23 0.95 -3.38
C MET A 230 0.37 0.98 -4.77
N GLY A 231 -0.39 1.43 -5.76
CA GLY A 231 0.16 1.80 -7.06
C GLY A 231 0.68 3.23 -7.02
N LEU A 232 1.83 3.46 -7.61
CA LEU A 232 2.50 4.74 -7.66
C LEU A 232 2.85 5.10 -9.12
N GLY A 233 2.85 6.40 -9.44
CA GLY A 233 3.26 6.90 -10.75
C GLY A 233 3.20 8.41 -10.84
N MET A 234 3.81 8.98 -11.88
CA MET A 234 3.73 10.42 -12.11
C MET A 234 2.37 10.77 -12.74
N PRO A 235 1.63 11.76 -12.19
CA PRO A 235 0.31 12.10 -12.68
C PRO A 235 0.34 12.76 -14.06
N ALA A 236 -0.57 12.36 -14.96
CA ALA A 236 -0.81 13.06 -16.22
C ALA A 236 -1.74 14.27 -16.05
N LEU A 237 -2.49 14.31 -14.94
CA LEU A 237 -3.38 15.44 -14.61
C LEU A 237 -3.32 15.71 -13.09
N LYS A 238 -3.57 16.97 -12.73
CA LYS A 238 -3.69 17.42 -11.34
C LYS A 238 -5.13 17.85 -11.05
N TYR A 239 -5.63 17.48 -9.87
CA TYR A 239 -6.95 17.92 -9.43
C TYR A 239 -6.87 19.36 -8.90
N ALA A 240 -7.68 20.27 -9.47
CA ALA A 240 -7.75 21.65 -9.02
C ALA A 240 -8.78 21.88 -7.90
N LYS A 241 -9.65 20.88 -7.62
CA LYS A 241 -10.76 20.99 -6.68
C LYS A 241 -11.00 19.67 -5.97
N TYR A 242 -11.54 19.75 -4.77
CA TYR A 242 -12.12 18.59 -4.07
C TYR A 242 -13.63 18.81 -3.83
N THR A 243 -14.37 17.71 -3.67
CA THR A 243 -15.77 17.73 -3.28
C THR A 243 -15.89 17.48 -1.78
N ALA A 244 -16.59 18.35 -1.06
CA ALA A 244 -16.89 18.16 0.35
C ALA A 244 -17.67 16.85 0.58
N ARG A 245 -17.44 16.23 1.73
CA ARG A 245 -18.11 15.00 2.18
C ARG A 245 -19.03 15.30 3.33
#